data_85490e065ae89a128bcec59b3ce76d5f
#
_entry.id   85490e065ae89a128bcec59b3ce76d5f
#
_cell.length_a   1.000
_cell.length_b   1.000
_cell.length_c   1.000
_cell.angle_alpha   90.00
_cell.angle_beta   90.00
_cell.angle_gamma   90.00
#
_symmetry.space_group_name_H-M   'P 1'
#
loop_
_entity.id
_entity.type
_entity.pdbx_description
1 polymer ?
#
loop_
_entity_poly.entity_id
_entity_poly.type
_entity_poly.pdbx_seq_one_letter_code
_entity_poly.pdbx_strand_id
1 'polypeptide(L)'
;YRICGVRILTSVNNSKISSFSLFAMLYISRLVVSLTHVQSIMAGKLSTQMLMSVGVALVLSLLFAVPALLCVQRECSPLAHRTMGTLYACNFIFLAGINVSRFAYFASARLNPEAKSWGFALLIILFAVYGALVGLQGLSRFSGFAFCLIVLVVAVVLGFNVLHFQWFSLFPPGSNTVGEVVRNGVVLSANTAEITIFLVLADRVVIGGRRFGAFYGAMGCSYLTTSLLFLFAIGVMGDAA
;
A
#
# COMPACT_ATOMS: atom_id res chain seq x y z
N TYR A 1 -12.09 32.03 -28.14
CA TYR A 1 -12.55 30.86 -28.91
C TYR A 1 -13.34 29.95 -27.98
N ARG A 2 -14.68 30.03 -28.07
CA ARG A 2 -15.60 29.09 -27.42
C ARG A 2 -15.73 27.87 -28.35
N ILE A 3 -15.19 26.73 -27.94
CA ILE A 3 -15.56 25.46 -28.53
C ILE A 3 -16.52 24.77 -27.53
N CYS A 4 -17.73 24.56 -28.04
CA CYS A 4 -18.84 23.89 -27.39
C CYS A 4 -18.41 22.45 -27.01
N GLY A 5 -18.62 22.05 -25.78
CA GLY A 5 -18.76 20.61 -25.46
C GLY A 5 -17.68 19.93 -24.68
N VAL A 6 -17.07 20.53 -23.63
CA VAL A 6 -16.45 19.72 -22.53
C VAL A 6 -16.58 20.45 -21.20
N ARG A 7 -17.77 20.41 -20.61
CA ARG A 7 -18.01 20.88 -19.23
C ARG A 7 -17.67 19.81 -18.17
N ILE A 8 -17.10 18.70 -18.58
CA ILE A 8 -16.82 17.57 -17.69
C ILE A 8 -15.50 17.76 -16.92
N LEU A 9 -14.57 18.58 -17.40
CA LEU A 9 -13.25 18.70 -16.78
C LEU A 9 -13.09 19.86 -15.79
N THR A 10 -14.06 20.77 -15.67
CA THR A 10 -13.93 21.94 -14.77
C THR A 10 -14.47 21.72 -13.35
N SER A 11 -15.26 20.67 -13.10
CA SER A 11 -15.74 20.35 -11.75
C SER A 11 -14.71 19.54 -10.92
N VAL A 12 -13.68 19.00 -11.55
CA VAL A 12 -12.62 18.20 -10.89
C VAL A 12 -11.69 19.08 -10.04
N ASN A 13 -11.74 20.40 -10.20
CA ASN A 13 -10.67 21.27 -9.71
C ASN A 13 -10.81 21.76 -8.26
N ASN A 14 -11.86 21.43 -7.52
CA ASN A 14 -12.05 21.95 -6.16
C ASN A 14 -12.40 20.91 -5.07
N SER A 15 -12.25 19.62 -5.34
CA SER A 15 -12.51 18.59 -4.34
C SER A 15 -11.36 18.48 -3.35
N LYS A 16 -11.52 19.12 -2.18
CA LYS A 16 -10.59 18.97 -1.06
C LYS A 16 -10.93 17.71 -0.28
N ILE A 17 -9.89 17.03 0.21
CA ILE A 17 -9.99 15.82 1.03
C ILE A 17 -9.50 16.11 2.46
N SER A 18 -9.99 15.34 3.43
CA SER A 18 -9.50 15.43 4.80
C SER A 18 -8.14 14.74 4.96
N SER A 19 -7.36 15.15 5.97
CA SER A 19 -6.11 14.46 6.32
C SER A 19 -6.34 12.99 6.69
N PHE A 20 -7.49 12.67 7.29
CA PHE A 20 -7.88 11.30 7.61
C PHE A 20 -8.14 10.48 6.34
N SER A 21 -8.82 11.05 5.34
CA SER A 21 -9.03 10.35 4.07
C SER A 21 -7.72 10.08 3.33
N LEU A 22 -6.79 11.04 3.35
CA LEU A 22 -5.46 10.83 2.81
C LEU A 22 -4.73 9.69 3.55
N PHE A 23 -4.74 9.73 4.89
CA PHE A 23 -4.18 8.66 5.72
C PHE A 23 -4.78 7.30 5.35
N ALA A 24 -6.11 7.19 5.27
CA ALA A 24 -6.80 5.93 4.94
C ALA A 24 -6.41 5.40 3.56
N MET A 25 -6.35 6.27 2.52
CA MET A 25 -5.94 5.88 1.18
C MET A 25 -4.50 5.33 1.17
N LEU A 26 -3.57 6.04 1.81
CA LEU A 26 -2.16 5.63 1.87
C LEU A 26 -1.98 4.34 2.67
N TYR A 27 -2.66 4.21 3.81
CA TYR A 27 -2.63 3.02 4.65
C TYR A 27 -3.12 1.79 3.88
N ILE A 28 -4.28 1.88 3.22
CA ILE A 28 -4.87 0.76 2.46
C ILE A 28 -3.95 0.39 1.30
N SER A 29 -3.47 1.38 0.54
CA SER A 29 -2.56 1.14 -0.58
C SER A 29 -1.33 0.36 -0.12
N ARG A 30 -0.71 0.77 0.98
CA ARG A 30 0.49 0.10 1.50
C ARG A 30 0.20 -1.27 2.07
N LEU A 31 -0.87 -1.41 2.87
CA LEU A 31 -1.21 -2.67 3.52
C LEU A 31 -1.52 -3.77 2.49
N VAL A 32 -2.34 -3.47 1.48
CA VAL A 32 -2.69 -4.43 0.42
C VAL A 32 -1.46 -4.91 -0.32
N VAL A 33 -0.55 -3.99 -0.65
CA VAL A 33 0.72 -4.32 -1.30
C VAL A 33 1.58 -5.19 -0.40
N SER A 34 1.74 -4.83 0.87
CA SER A 34 2.51 -5.61 1.83
C SER A 34 1.98 -7.03 1.94
N LEU A 35 0.67 -7.22 2.08
CA LEU A 35 0.05 -8.54 2.21
C LEU A 35 0.20 -9.40 0.94
N THR A 36 0.09 -8.82 -0.25
CA THR A 36 0.26 -9.56 -1.50
C THR A 36 1.73 -9.95 -1.77
N HIS A 37 2.67 -9.09 -1.39
CA HIS A 37 4.09 -9.40 -1.48
C HIS A 37 4.55 -10.47 -0.51
N VAL A 38 4.00 -10.46 0.69
CA VAL A 38 4.31 -11.44 1.73
C VAL A 38 4.09 -12.85 1.25
N GLN A 39 2.97 -13.11 0.63
CA GLN A 39 2.67 -14.46 0.14
C GLN A 39 3.68 -14.94 -0.91
N SER A 40 4.21 -14.04 -1.75
CA SER A 40 5.23 -14.38 -2.74
C SER A 40 6.61 -14.62 -2.11
N ILE A 41 6.92 -13.98 -1.00
CA ILE A 41 8.18 -14.14 -0.27
C ILE A 41 8.11 -15.37 0.67
N MET A 42 6.91 -15.62 1.23
CA MET A 42 6.66 -16.71 2.17
C MET A 42 6.51 -18.09 1.54
N ALA A 43 6.60 -18.22 0.22
CA ALA A 43 6.47 -19.52 -0.45
C ALA A 43 7.51 -20.57 0.02
N GLY A 44 8.31 -20.28 1.02
CA GLY A 44 9.29 -21.19 1.56
C GLY A 44 9.51 -21.21 3.06
N LYS A 45 9.47 -20.10 3.80
CA LYS A 45 9.82 -20.10 5.23
C LYS A 45 9.28 -18.88 5.97
N LEU A 46 8.29 -19.07 6.84
CA LEU A 46 7.93 -18.11 7.86
C LEU A 46 9.03 -18.14 8.94
N SER A 47 9.78 -17.05 9.10
CA SER A 47 10.76 -16.94 10.17
C SER A 47 10.68 -15.58 10.87
N THR A 48 11.10 -15.53 12.12
CA THR A 48 11.17 -14.31 12.93
C THR A 48 12.01 -13.21 12.27
N GLN A 49 12.95 -13.59 11.41
CA GLN A 49 13.78 -12.65 10.63
C GLN A 49 12.98 -11.87 9.59
N MET A 50 11.78 -12.32 9.21
CA MET A 50 10.89 -11.52 8.39
C MET A 50 10.41 -10.23 9.06
N LEU A 51 10.28 -10.22 10.37
CA LEU A 51 9.97 -8.99 11.13
C LEU A 51 11.09 -7.95 10.95
N MET A 52 12.35 -8.41 10.94
CA MET A 52 13.49 -7.52 10.66
C MET A 52 13.43 -6.98 9.21
N SER A 53 13.03 -7.81 8.25
CA SER A 53 12.86 -7.38 6.85
C SER A 53 11.78 -6.30 6.72
N VAL A 54 10.70 -6.36 7.51
CA VAL A 54 9.67 -5.31 7.55
C VAL A 54 10.24 -3.99 8.09
N GLY A 55 11.09 -4.06 9.13
CA GLY A 55 11.81 -2.88 9.65
C GLY A 55 12.72 -2.24 8.58
N VAL A 56 13.52 -3.07 7.88
CA VAL A 56 14.37 -2.61 6.77
C VAL A 56 13.50 -1.97 5.67
N ALA A 57 12.38 -2.58 5.33
CA ALA A 57 11.46 -2.07 4.32
C ALA A 57 10.86 -0.71 4.71
N LEU A 58 10.51 -0.50 5.98
CA LEU A 58 10.03 0.80 6.47
C LEU A 58 11.10 1.88 6.26
N VAL A 59 12.34 1.62 6.70
CA VAL A 59 13.45 2.57 6.54
C VAL A 59 13.70 2.92 5.07
N LEU A 60 13.77 1.91 4.21
CA LEU A 60 13.96 2.11 2.76
C LEU A 60 12.80 2.88 2.13
N SER A 61 11.56 2.56 2.49
CA SER A 61 10.38 3.29 1.97
C SER A 61 10.38 4.75 2.38
N LEU A 62 10.80 5.07 3.60
CA LEU A 62 10.96 6.45 4.06
C LEU A 62 12.08 7.16 3.29
N LEU A 63 13.21 6.49 3.02
CA LEU A 63 14.29 7.04 2.21
C LEU A 63 13.84 7.33 0.77
N PHE A 64 13.11 6.41 0.14
CA PHE A 64 12.54 6.61 -1.20
C PHE A 64 11.49 7.74 -1.24
N ALA A 65 10.84 8.04 -0.11
CA ALA A 65 9.88 9.14 -0.02
C ALA A 65 10.57 10.53 0.09
N VAL A 66 11.83 10.60 0.50
CA VAL A 66 12.53 11.89 0.73
C VAL A 66 12.46 12.83 -0.48
N PRO A 67 12.78 12.40 -1.73
CA PRO A 67 12.69 13.31 -2.88
C PRO A 67 11.28 13.86 -3.10
N ALA A 68 10.26 13.00 -2.93
CA ALA A 68 8.86 13.39 -3.06
C ALA A 68 8.44 14.41 -1.98
N LEU A 69 8.83 14.16 -0.73
CA LEU A 69 8.56 15.06 0.40
C LEU A 69 9.22 16.42 0.22
N LEU A 70 10.47 16.44 -0.26
CA LEU A 70 11.18 17.69 -0.58
C LEU A 70 10.51 18.47 -1.71
N CYS A 71 10.02 17.78 -2.77
CA CYS A 71 9.26 18.42 -3.83
C CYS A 71 7.95 19.06 -3.36
N VAL A 72 7.28 18.47 -2.36
CA VAL A 72 6.04 19.02 -1.78
C VAL A 72 6.33 20.17 -0.80
N GLN A 73 7.50 20.16 -0.15
CA GLN A 73 7.87 21.19 0.85
C GLN A 73 8.49 22.43 0.25
N ARG A 74 9.27 22.27 -0.81
CA ARG A 74 10.04 23.37 -1.43
C ARG A 74 9.47 23.69 -2.80
N GLU A 75 9.52 24.97 -3.16
CA GLU A 75 9.29 25.40 -4.54
C GLU A 75 10.47 24.90 -5.39
N CYS A 76 10.35 23.67 -5.87
CA CYS A 76 11.31 23.11 -6.83
C CYS A 76 11.25 23.90 -8.14
N SER A 77 12.36 23.96 -8.88
CA SER A 77 12.34 24.54 -10.22
C SER A 77 11.29 23.82 -11.09
N PRO A 78 10.62 24.53 -12.02
CA PRO A 78 9.57 23.93 -12.86
C PRO A 78 10.04 22.69 -13.62
N LEU A 79 11.32 22.66 -13.99
CA LEU A 79 11.93 21.50 -14.67
C LEU A 79 12.04 20.30 -13.73
N ALA A 80 12.55 20.50 -12.51
CA ALA A 80 12.67 19.43 -11.51
C ALA A 80 11.30 18.83 -11.15
N HIS A 81 10.28 19.70 -10.99
CA HIS A 81 8.91 19.27 -10.71
C HIS A 81 8.33 18.41 -11.86
N ARG A 82 8.53 18.81 -13.11
CA ARG A 82 8.12 18.03 -14.28
C ARG A 82 8.83 16.68 -14.35
N THR A 83 10.15 16.66 -14.22
CA THR A 83 10.95 15.44 -14.33
C THR A 83 10.56 14.43 -13.25
N MET A 84 10.48 14.88 -11.98
CA MET A 84 10.05 14.02 -10.87
C MET A 84 8.63 13.53 -11.05
N GLY A 85 7.69 14.40 -11.44
CA GLY A 85 6.30 14.03 -11.70
C GLY A 85 6.18 12.95 -12.78
N THR A 86 6.94 13.07 -13.88
CA THR A 86 6.96 12.07 -14.96
C THR A 86 7.54 10.74 -14.48
N LEU A 87 8.67 10.76 -13.75
CA LEU A 87 9.28 9.54 -13.22
C LEU A 87 8.33 8.79 -12.27
N TYR A 88 7.70 9.50 -11.34
CA TYR A 88 6.73 8.88 -10.42
C TYR A 88 5.48 8.40 -11.15
N ALA A 89 4.99 9.10 -12.18
CA ALA A 89 3.85 8.65 -12.97
C ALA A 89 4.16 7.36 -13.73
N CYS A 90 5.32 7.28 -14.40
CA CYS A 90 5.76 6.06 -15.08
C CYS A 90 5.92 4.89 -14.10
N ASN A 91 6.55 5.13 -12.95
CA ASN A 91 6.69 4.14 -11.89
C ASN A 91 5.32 3.66 -11.38
N PHE A 92 4.37 4.58 -11.17
CA PHE A 92 3.02 4.25 -10.70
C PHE A 92 2.27 3.37 -11.70
N ILE A 93 2.33 3.68 -13.01
CA ILE A 93 1.68 2.86 -14.05
C ILE A 93 2.28 1.45 -14.07
N PHE A 94 3.61 1.35 -13.99
CA PHE A 94 4.30 0.07 -13.94
C PHE A 94 3.90 -0.76 -12.71
N LEU A 95 3.91 -0.13 -11.53
CA LEU A 95 3.51 -0.78 -10.29
C LEU A 95 2.02 -1.17 -10.27
N ALA A 96 1.14 -0.35 -10.85
CA ALA A 96 -0.27 -0.68 -10.98
C ALA A 96 -0.46 -1.95 -11.80
N GLY A 97 0.23 -2.10 -12.93
CA GLY A 97 0.20 -3.30 -13.75
C GLY A 97 0.68 -4.55 -12.99
N ILE A 98 1.79 -4.44 -12.26
CA ILE A 98 2.30 -5.53 -11.42
C ILE A 98 1.29 -5.92 -10.34
N ASN A 99 0.70 -4.95 -9.65
CA ASN A 99 -0.24 -5.19 -8.55
C ASN A 99 -1.53 -5.86 -9.07
N VAL A 100 -2.06 -5.40 -10.21
CA VAL A 100 -3.23 -6.02 -10.86
C VAL A 100 -2.91 -7.47 -11.23
N SER A 101 -1.77 -7.73 -11.86
CA SER A 101 -1.35 -9.06 -12.25
C SER A 101 -1.20 -10.01 -11.05
N ARG A 102 -0.54 -9.55 -9.99
CA ARG A 102 -0.34 -10.34 -8.76
C ARG A 102 -1.65 -10.64 -8.06
N PHE A 103 -2.53 -9.65 -7.92
CA PHE A 103 -3.82 -9.85 -7.28
C PHE A 103 -4.71 -10.79 -8.11
N ALA A 104 -4.71 -10.66 -9.43
CA ALA A 104 -5.45 -11.55 -10.33
C ALA A 104 -4.94 -13.00 -10.23
N TYR A 105 -3.62 -13.20 -10.17
CA TYR A 105 -3.02 -14.51 -9.96
C TYR A 105 -3.39 -15.09 -8.58
N PHE A 106 -3.28 -14.27 -7.53
CA PHE A 106 -3.67 -14.67 -6.17
C PHE A 106 -5.16 -15.08 -6.11
N ALA A 107 -6.04 -14.26 -6.69
CA ALA A 107 -7.48 -14.53 -6.70
C ALA A 107 -7.80 -15.82 -7.47
N SER A 108 -7.17 -16.05 -8.63
CA SER A 108 -7.36 -17.31 -9.38
C SER A 108 -6.83 -18.52 -8.61
N ALA A 109 -5.66 -18.40 -7.96
CA ALA A 109 -5.04 -19.53 -7.28
C ALA A 109 -5.73 -19.91 -5.94
N ARG A 110 -6.38 -18.95 -5.26
CA ARG A 110 -6.93 -19.14 -3.91
C ARG A 110 -8.46 -19.11 -3.82
N LEU A 111 -9.12 -18.29 -4.64
CA LEU A 111 -10.57 -18.14 -4.59
C LEU A 111 -11.27 -19.08 -5.59
N ASN A 112 -10.75 -19.18 -6.79
CA ASN A 112 -11.31 -20.05 -7.81
C ASN A 112 -10.22 -20.55 -8.77
N PRO A 113 -9.64 -21.74 -8.52
CA PRO A 113 -8.58 -22.31 -9.34
C PRO A 113 -8.99 -22.61 -10.79
N GLU A 114 -10.29 -22.78 -11.04
CA GLU A 114 -10.82 -23.02 -12.38
C GLU A 114 -10.96 -21.73 -13.22
N ALA A 115 -11.02 -20.58 -12.55
CA ALA A 115 -11.17 -19.30 -13.23
C ALA A 115 -9.83 -18.79 -13.76
N LYS A 116 -9.83 -18.31 -14.99
CA LYS A 116 -8.65 -17.73 -15.61
C LYS A 116 -8.30 -16.39 -14.95
N SER A 117 -7.02 -16.17 -14.65
CA SER A 117 -6.53 -14.97 -13.96
C SER A 117 -6.87 -13.65 -14.68
N TRP A 118 -6.96 -13.67 -16.02
CA TRP A 118 -7.34 -12.49 -16.80
C TRP A 118 -8.75 -11.96 -16.48
N GLY A 119 -9.69 -12.85 -16.09
CA GLY A 119 -11.05 -12.44 -15.68
C GLY A 119 -11.02 -11.60 -14.40
N PHE A 120 -10.20 -11.98 -13.42
CA PHE A 120 -9.99 -11.17 -12.21
C PHE A 120 -9.30 -9.85 -12.53
N ALA A 121 -8.31 -9.83 -13.43
CA ALA A 121 -7.66 -8.62 -13.86
C ALA A 121 -8.64 -7.62 -14.50
N LEU A 122 -9.52 -8.13 -15.36
CA LEU A 122 -10.56 -7.33 -16.01
C LEU A 122 -11.54 -6.73 -14.98
N LEU A 123 -11.98 -7.50 -13.99
CA LEU A 123 -12.84 -7.01 -12.92
C LEU A 123 -12.15 -5.86 -12.14
N ILE A 124 -10.87 -6.03 -11.77
CA ILE A 124 -10.12 -4.98 -11.06
C ILE A 124 -10.04 -3.71 -11.90
N ILE A 125 -9.76 -3.83 -13.21
CA ILE A 125 -9.68 -2.69 -14.11
C ILE A 125 -11.05 -2.00 -14.21
N LEU A 126 -12.14 -2.73 -14.33
CA LEU A 126 -13.49 -2.16 -14.34
C LEU A 126 -13.81 -1.39 -13.05
N PHE A 127 -13.47 -1.95 -11.88
CA PHE A 127 -13.61 -1.24 -10.61
C PHE A 127 -12.73 0.00 -10.52
N ALA A 128 -11.51 -0.05 -11.05
CA ALA A 128 -10.61 1.11 -11.08
C ALA A 128 -11.17 2.22 -11.98
N VAL A 129 -11.69 1.87 -13.16
CA VAL A 129 -12.36 2.82 -14.07
C VAL A 129 -13.59 3.43 -13.39
N TYR A 130 -14.43 2.61 -12.76
CA TYR A 130 -15.59 3.10 -12.02
C TYR A 130 -15.17 4.08 -10.89
N GLY A 131 -14.14 3.71 -10.10
CA GLY A 131 -13.60 4.59 -9.07
C GLY A 131 -13.09 5.92 -9.61
N ALA A 132 -12.45 5.91 -10.80
CA ALA A 132 -12.01 7.13 -11.47
C ALA A 132 -13.20 8.02 -11.92
N LEU A 133 -14.30 7.42 -12.38
CA LEU A 133 -15.52 8.13 -12.78
C LEU A 133 -16.25 8.75 -11.58
N VAL A 134 -16.29 8.06 -10.44
CA VAL A 134 -16.90 8.57 -9.18
C VAL A 134 -16.12 9.77 -8.63
N GLY A 135 -14.84 9.86 -8.95
CA GLY A 135 -13.98 10.98 -8.60
C GLY A 135 -13.43 10.93 -7.18
N LEU A 136 -12.57 11.91 -6.88
CA LEU A 136 -11.77 11.93 -5.64
C LEU A 136 -12.60 11.96 -4.36
N GLN A 137 -13.72 12.67 -4.34
CA GLN A 137 -14.57 12.74 -3.13
C GLN A 137 -15.22 11.40 -2.80
N GLY A 138 -15.73 10.69 -3.81
CA GLY A 138 -16.30 9.35 -3.62
C GLY A 138 -15.24 8.36 -3.15
N LEU A 139 -14.07 8.38 -3.79
CA LEU A 139 -12.95 7.53 -3.40
C LEU A 139 -12.47 7.82 -1.97
N SER A 140 -12.44 9.09 -1.58
CA SER A 140 -12.09 9.55 -0.23
C SER A 140 -13.04 9.02 0.84
N ARG A 141 -14.36 9.06 0.58
CA ARG A 141 -15.38 8.51 1.51
C ARG A 141 -15.28 6.98 1.60
N PHE A 142 -15.14 6.35 0.44
CA PHE A 142 -14.98 4.89 0.37
C PHE A 142 -13.72 4.43 1.12
N SER A 143 -12.60 5.14 0.99
CA SER A 143 -11.36 4.76 1.69
C SER A 143 -11.49 4.84 3.21
N GLY A 144 -12.22 5.83 3.73
CA GLY A 144 -12.51 5.91 5.17
C GLY A 144 -13.31 4.72 5.68
N PHE A 145 -14.36 4.33 4.95
CA PHE A 145 -15.15 3.13 5.26
C PHE A 145 -14.32 1.85 5.17
N ALA A 146 -13.58 1.69 4.07
CA ALA A 146 -12.73 0.52 3.86
C ALA A 146 -11.62 0.40 4.92
N PHE A 147 -11.06 1.53 5.38
CA PHE A 147 -10.10 1.55 6.49
C PHE A 147 -10.72 0.98 7.77
N CYS A 148 -11.90 1.46 8.17
CA CYS A 148 -12.59 0.95 9.36
C CYS A 148 -12.89 -0.56 9.24
N LEU A 149 -13.33 -1.00 8.07
CA LEU A 149 -13.59 -2.42 7.81
C LEU A 149 -12.32 -3.26 7.93
N ILE A 150 -11.22 -2.81 7.34
CA ILE A 150 -9.92 -3.53 7.39
C ILE A 150 -9.43 -3.60 8.83
N VAL A 151 -9.49 -2.51 9.59
CA VAL A 151 -9.08 -2.51 11.01
C VAL A 151 -9.93 -3.48 11.82
N LEU A 152 -11.24 -3.50 11.59
CA LEU A 152 -12.14 -4.45 12.24
C LEU A 152 -11.76 -5.90 11.92
N VAL A 153 -11.56 -6.22 10.63
CA VAL A 153 -11.17 -7.57 10.19
C VAL A 153 -9.82 -7.97 10.80
N VAL A 154 -8.84 -7.09 10.78
CA VAL A 154 -7.54 -7.35 11.41
C VAL A 154 -7.69 -7.61 12.91
N ALA A 155 -8.47 -6.80 13.62
CA ALA A 155 -8.73 -6.98 15.06
C ALA A 155 -9.41 -8.32 15.34
N VAL A 156 -10.41 -8.71 14.54
CA VAL A 156 -11.10 -10.00 14.66
C VAL A 156 -10.14 -11.16 14.41
N VAL A 157 -9.35 -11.09 13.33
CA VAL A 157 -8.36 -12.15 13.02
C VAL A 157 -7.33 -12.28 14.12
N LEU A 158 -6.77 -11.18 14.62
CA LEU A 158 -5.82 -11.23 15.72
C LEU A 158 -6.47 -11.75 17.00
N GLY A 159 -7.69 -11.29 17.32
CA GLY A 159 -8.43 -11.71 18.53
C GLY A 159 -8.71 -13.22 18.57
N PHE A 160 -9.15 -13.80 17.46
CA PHE A 160 -9.37 -15.26 17.40
C PHE A 160 -8.06 -16.07 17.47
N ASN A 161 -6.96 -15.52 16.97
CA ASN A 161 -5.68 -16.21 16.96
C ASN A 161 -4.89 -16.05 18.27
N VAL A 162 -5.25 -15.14 19.16
CA VAL A 162 -4.57 -14.95 20.46
C VAL A 162 -4.55 -16.26 21.27
N LEU A 163 -5.65 -17.02 21.27
CA LEU A 163 -5.77 -18.28 22.04
C LEU A 163 -4.86 -19.40 21.51
N HIS A 164 -4.47 -19.33 20.25
CA HIS A 164 -3.61 -20.31 19.59
C HIS A 164 -2.15 -19.88 19.49
N PHE A 165 -1.82 -18.70 20.01
CA PHE A 165 -0.51 -18.11 19.91
C PHE A 165 0.49 -18.82 20.83
N GLN A 166 1.56 -19.36 20.25
CA GLN A 166 2.63 -20.06 20.95
C GLN A 166 3.91 -19.24 20.94
N TRP A 167 4.33 -18.71 22.06
CA TRP A 167 5.55 -17.92 22.18
C TRP A 167 6.81 -18.69 21.79
N PHE A 168 6.83 -19.99 22.02
CA PHE A 168 7.97 -20.85 21.68
C PHE A 168 8.20 -20.97 20.17
N SER A 169 7.18 -20.78 19.35
CA SER A 169 7.30 -20.76 17.87
C SER A 169 8.10 -19.57 17.33
N LEU A 170 8.38 -18.57 18.18
CA LEU A 170 9.23 -17.43 17.80
C LEU A 170 10.73 -17.73 18.00
N PHE A 171 11.09 -18.85 18.63
CA PHE A 171 12.45 -19.25 18.95
C PHE A 171 12.69 -20.71 18.49
N PRO A 172 13.83 -21.07 17.88
CA PRO A 172 14.98 -20.20 17.55
C PRO A 172 14.71 -19.28 16.37
N PRO A 173 15.42 -18.13 16.26
CA PRO A 173 15.33 -17.29 15.06
C PRO A 173 15.79 -18.12 13.87
N GLY A 174 15.03 -18.06 12.78
CA GLY A 174 15.32 -18.83 11.57
C GLY A 174 16.74 -18.58 11.04
N SER A 175 17.26 -19.52 10.25
CA SER A 175 18.63 -19.54 9.72
C SER A 175 18.88 -18.59 8.55
N ASN A 176 18.02 -17.59 8.30
CA ASN A 176 18.19 -16.68 7.17
C ASN A 176 19.44 -15.80 7.35
N THR A 177 20.18 -15.62 6.30
CA THR A 177 21.36 -14.74 6.30
C THR A 177 20.91 -13.26 6.33
N VAL A 178 21.79 -12.37 6.82
CA VAL A 178 21.55 -10.92 6.80
C VAL A 178 21.22 -10.43 5.38
N GLY A 179 21.86 -11.05 4.37
CA GLY A 179 21.61 -10.76 2.96
C GLY A 179 20.16 -11.05 2.54
N GLU A 180 19.56 -12.13 3.03
CA GLU A 180 18.16 -12.46 2.76
C GLU A 180 17.21 -11.49 3.44
N VAL A 181 17.49 -11.07 4.67
CA VAL A 181 16.71 -10.06 5.39
C VAL A 181 16.69 -8.74 4.62
N VAL A 182 17.86 -8.28 4.16
CA VAL A 182 17.97 -7.05 3.36
C VAL A 182 17.26 -7.21 2.02
N ARG A 183 17.48 -8.32 1.31
CA ARG A 183 16.81 -8.60 0.03
C ARG A 183 15.28 -8.56 0.17
N ASN A 184 14.74 -9.22 1.18
CA ASN A 184 13.29 -9.23 1.46
C ASN A 184 12.79 -7.83 1.81
N GLY A 185 13.56 -7.06 2.59
CA GLY A 185 13.27 -5.67 2.89
C GLY A 185 13.22 -4.79 1.64
N VAL A 186 14.18 -4.95 0.72
CA VAL A 186 14.21 -4.24 -0.57
C VAL A 186 12.98 -4.61 -1.41
N VAL A 187 12.64 -5.89 -1.51
CA VAL A 187 11.45 -6.35 -2.27
C VAL A 187 10.17 -5.77 -1.67
N LEU A 188 10.03 -5.75 -0.34
CA LEU A 188 8.88 -5.15 0.33
C LEU A 188 8.81 -3.63 0.11
N SER A 189 9.95 -2.92 0.08
CA SER A 189 10.00 -1.48 -0.13
C SER A 189 9.87 -1.05 -1.59
N ALA A 190 10.08 -1.94 -2.54
CA ALA A 190 10.12 -1.63 -3.98
C ALA A 190 8.79 -1.10 -4.53
N ASN A 191 7.66 -1.40 -3.88
CA ASN A 191 6.38 -0.83 -4.28
C ASN A 191 6.15 0.50 -3.56
N THR A 192 6.34 1.58 -4.28
CA THR A 192 6.27 2.97 -3.79
C THR A 192 5.01 3.69 -4.28
N ALA A 193 3.92 2.96 -4.54
CA ALA A 193 2.67 3.53 -5.06
C ALA A 193 2.10 4.62 -4.14
N GLU A 194 2.22 4.45 -2.82
CA GLU A 194 1.77 5.41 -1.82
C GLU A 194 2.49 6.75 -1.90
N ILE A 195 3.77 6.76 -2.32
CA ILE A 195 4.54 8.00 -2.51
C ILE A 195 3.94 8.80 -3.67
N THR A 196 3.60 8.13 -4.76
CA THR A 196 2.97 8.78 -5.91
C THR A 196 1.55 9.27 -5.57
N ILE A 197 0.77 8.48 -4.84
CA ILE A 197 -0.55 8.89 -4.34
C ILE A 197 -0.41 10.14 -3.47
N PHE A 198 0.58 10.16 -2.56
CA PHE A 198 0.85 11.32 -1.72
C PHE A 198 1.21 12.56 -2.54
N LEU A 199 2.11 12.44 -3.53
CA LEU A 199 2.49 13.55 -4.41
C LEU A 199 1.29 14.18 -5.12
N VAL A 200 0.39 13.35 -5.65
CA VAL A 200 -0.80 13.81 -6.40
C VAL A 200 -1.85 14.42 -5.48
N LEU A 201 -1.99 13.91 -4.25
CA LEU A 201 -3.07 14.29 -3.34
C LEU A 201 -2.67 15.30 -2.28
N ALA A 202 -1.37 15.52 -2.03
CA ALA A 202 -0.89 16.41 -0.96
C ALA A 202 -1.45 17.84 -1.07
N ASP A 203 -1.61 18.35 -2.29
CA ASP A 203 -2.14 19.70 -2.55
C ASP A 203 -3.67 19.76 -2.51
N ARG A 204 -4.34 18.62 -2.50
CA ARG A 204 -5.81 18.50 -2.38
C ARG A 204 -6.29 18.39 -0.94
N VAL A 205 -5.40 18.29 0.03
CA VAL A 205 -5.74 18.27 1.45
C VAL A 205 -6.22 19.65 1.89
N VAL A 206 -7.26 19.70 2.73
CA VAL A 206 -7.80 20.95 3.30
C VAL A 206 -6.67 21.76 3.94
N ILE A 207 -6.67 23.09 3.69
CA ILE A 207 -5.69 24.04 4.24
C ILE A 207 -5.67 23.91 5.78
N GLY A 208 -4.48 23.77 6.37
CA GLY A 208 -4.31 23.52 7.81
C GLY A 208 -4.30 22.01 8.18
N GLY A 209 -4.61 21.13 7.24
CA GLY A 209 -4.50 19.68 7.45
C GLY A 209 -3.05 19.21 7.61
N ARG A 210 -2.84 18.23 8.49
CA ARG A 210 -1.53 17.62 8.76
C ARG A 210 -1.16 16.60 7.66
N ARG A 211 -0.92 17.06 6.40
CA ARG A 211 -0.63 16.19 5.25
C ARG A 211 0.58 15.27 5.47
N PHE A 212 1.66 15.81 6.03
CA PHE A 212 2.85 15.01 6.36
C PHE A 212 2.61 14.04 7.50
N GLY A 213 1.85 14.46 8.53
CA GLY A 213 1.43 13.58 9.61
C GLY A 213 0.56 12.42 9.12
N ALA A 214 -0.31 12.66 8.15
CA ALA A 214 -1.10 11.62 7.50
C ALA A 214 -0.21 10.62 6.73
N PHE A 215 0.82 11.11 6.02
CA PHE A 215 1.76 10.24 5.30
C PHE A 215 2.58 9.38 6.25
N TYR A 216 3.28 9.97 7.21
CA TYR A 216 4.10 9.22 8.17
C TYR A 216 3.27 8.28 9.04
N GLY A 217 2.09 8.73 9.47
CA GLY A 217 1.15 7.90 10.21
C GLY A 217 0.67 6.70 9.40
N ALA A 218 0.31 6.89 8.14
CA ALA A 218 -0.12 5.80 7.27
C ALA A 218 1.00 4.79 7.04
N MET A 219 2.21 5.25 6.78
CA MET A 219 3.39 4.38 6.62
C MET A 219 3.67 3.59 7.91
N GLY A 220 3.79 4.28 9.04
CA GLY A 220 4.05 3.63 10.32
C GLY A 220 2.97 2.61 10.70
N CYS A 221 1.69 3.00 10.62
CA CYS A 221 0.57 2.10 10.95
C CYS A 221 0.48 0.90 10.01
N SER A 222 0.69 1.07 8.70
CA SER A 222 0.63 -0.05 7.75
C SER A 222 1.74 -1.07 7.98
N TYR A 223 2.96 -0.62 8.22
CA TYR A 223 4.08 -1.51 8.54
C TYR A 223 3.91 -2.17 9.91
N LEU A 224 3.39 -1.44 10.91
CA LEU A 224 3.06 -2.02 12.22
C LEU A 224 2.00 -3.12 12.08
N THR A 225 0.92 -2.86 11.34
CA THR A 225 -0.12 -3.86 11.08
C THR A 225 0.45 -5.08 10.37
N THR A 226 1.30 -4.88 9.36
CA THR A 226 1.99 -5.97 8.66
C THR A 226 2.87 -6.78 9.61
N SER A 227 3.65 -6.12 10.47
CA SER A 227 4.48 -6.78 11.48
C SER A 227 3.66 -7.60 12.48
N LEU A 228 2.53 -7.06 12.94
CA LEU A 228 1.63 -7.77 13.85
C LEU A 228 1.03 -9.02 13.18
N LEU A 229 0.57 -8.89 11.94
CA LEU A 229 0.03 -10.04 11.20
C LEU A 229 1.09 -11.13 11.00
N PHE A 230 2.34 -10.76 10.74
CA PHE A 230 3.45 -11.72 10.65
C PHE A 230 3.76 -12.37 11.97
N LEU A 231 3.87 -11.57 13.03
CA LEU A 231 4.10 -12.09 14.37
C LEU A 231 3.07 -13.16 14.74
N PHE A 232 1.79 -12.86 14.51
CA PHE A 232 0.71 -13.80 14.79
C PHE A 232 0.74 -15.01 13.87
N ALA A 233 1.04 -14.83 12.58
CA ALA A 233 1.16 -15.94 11.64
C ALA A 233 2.27 -16.92 12.08
N ILE A 234 3.43 -16.41 12.50
CA ILE A 234 4.54 -17.23 13.01
C ILE A 234 4.12 -17.90 14.33
N GLY A 235 3.52 -17.14 15.26
CA GLY A 235 3.13 -17.66 16.57
C GLY A 235 2.04 -18.75 16.53
N VAL A 236 1.19 -18.74 15.50
CA VAL A 236 0.09 -19.71 15.33
C VAL A 236 0.49 -20.90 14.49
N MET A 237 1.23 -20.67 13.40
CA MET A 237 1.62 -21.74 12.45
C MET A 237 2.88 -22.49 12.90
N GLY A 238 3.68 -21.89 13.77
CA GLY A 238 4.99 -22.41 14.13
C GLY A 238 5.98 -22.34 12.97
N ASP A 239 7.17 -22.89 13.18
CA ASP A 239 8.06 -23.26 12.09
C ASP A 239 7.44 -24.48 11.38
N ALA A 240 6.42 -24.27 10.56
CA ALA A 240 5.97 -25.24 9.58
C ALA A 240 7.08 -25.35 8.53
N ALA A 241 8.14 -26.04 8.91
CA ALA A 241 9.25 -26.42 8.08
C ALA A 241 8.82 -27.42 7.03
#